data_87676b9085232dbdd5b3a9555faaa2f0
#
_entry.id   87676b9085232dbdd5b3a9555faaa2f0
#
_cell.length_a   1.000
_cell.length_b   1.000
_cell.length_c   1.000
_cell.angle_alpha   90.00
_cell.angle_beta   90.00
_cell.angle_gamma   90.00
#
_symmetry.space_group_name_H-M   'P 1'
#
loop_
_entity.id
_entity.type
_entity.pdbx_description
1 polymer ?
#
loop_
_entity_poly.entity_id
_entity_poly.type
_entity_poly.pdbx_seq_one_letter_code
_entity_poly.pdbx_strand_id
1 'polypeptide(L)'
;MRKIIHVDMDAFFASVEIRDDPSLRGKPVIVGGQPNSRGVVATCSYEARKFGIHSGMASSAAFRLCPQALFIHPDHEKYVAVSRQIRKIFFDYTDLVEPVSIDEAYLDVTVNKCGIPYAARTAREIKRRIFQTTGLTASAGVSYNLFLAKIASDFQKPDGLTVITPERAPEILRTLPIGKFYGIGKVTEKYLLEHGIRNGGDLLKLSKLELVQTFGKTGEYYYNVVRGIDDREVTPEHEPKSMGTESTFSHDTSDMTELVPFLRRQSAEVAAELKKYSCSGKTITVKVKFFDFRTITRSRSLKDFTCDPDVIFSVARDLLEHTEAEKIPVRLLGVTVSNFPETEKADAVPNQMIQPEFDFGEEL
;
A
#
# COMPACT_ATOMS: atom_id res chain seq x y z
N MET A 1 19.89 -1.45 -21.45
CA MET A 1 18.79 -0.68 -20.85
C MET A 1 17.87 -1.65 -20.12
N ARG A 2 17.47 -1.37 -18.88
CA ARG A 2 16.57 -2.22 -18.09
C ARG A 2 15.19 -2.33 -18.74
N LYS A 3 14.50 -3.44 -18.49
CA LYS A 3 13.15 -3.72 -18.97
C LYS A 3 12.28 -4.03 -17.77
N ILE A 4 11.57 -3.03 -17.28
CA ILE A 4 10.72 -3.11 -16.08
C ILE A 4 9.27 -3.22 -16.49
N ILE A 5 8.57 -4.16 -15.90
CA ILE A 5 7.11 -4.28 -16.00
C ILE A 5 6.52 -3.98 -14.62
N HIS A 6 5.52 -3.13 -14.53
CA HIS A 6 4.65 -3.01 -13.37
C HIS A 6 3.30 -3.63 -13.72
N VAL A 7 2.87 -4.61 -12.93
CA VAL A 7 1.56 -5.26 -13.08
C VAL A 7 0.70 -4.86 -11.89
N ASP A 8 -0.55 -4.49 -12.16
CA ASP A 8 -1.51 -4.02 -11.16
C ASP A 8 -2.89 -4.60 -11.51
N MET A 9 -3.51 -5.29 -10.56
CA MET A 9 -4.81 -5.94 -10.79
C MET A 9 -5.93 -4.91 -10.84
N ASP A 10 -6.85 -5.07 -11.78
CA ASP A 10 -7.94 -4.13 -11.98
C ASP A 10 -9.02 -4.27 -10.91
N ALA A 11 -9.17 -3.26 -10.03
CA ALA A 11 -10.15 -3.21 -8.95
C ALA A 11 -10.18 -4.52 -8.13
N PHE A 12 -9.01 -4.99 -7.68
CA PHE A 12 -8.72 -6.37 -7.28
C PHE A 12 -9.81 -7.03 -6.42
N PHE A 13 -10.08 -6.53 -5.21
CA PHE A 13 -11.05 -7.16 -4.31
C PHE A 13 -12.45 -7.20 -4.94
N ALA A 14 -12.90 -6.09 -5.51
CA ALA A 14 -14.19 -6.03 -6.17
C ALA A 14 -14.28 -6.98 -7.37
N SER A 15 -13.19 -7.14 -8.12
CA SER A 15 -13.12 -8.07 -9.25
C SER A 15 -13.16 -9.54 -8.81
N VAL A 16 -12.55 -9.87 -7.67
CA VAL A 16 -12.64 -11.22 -7.07
C VAL A 16 -14.09 -11.51 -6.66
N GLU A 17 -14.76 -10.58 -5.96
CA GLU A 17 -16.16 -10.77 -5.56
C GLU A 17 -17.09 -10.90 -6.77
N ILE A 18 -16.92 -10.06 -7.79
CA ILE A 18 -17.73 -10.13 -9.03
C ILE A 18 -17.47 -11.42 -9.83
N ARG A 19 -16.26 -11.95 -9.79
CA ARG A 19 -15.92 -13.24 -10.40
C ARG A 19 -16.67 -14.38 -9.71
N ASP A 20 -16.65 -14.40 -8.38
CA ASP A 20 -17.20 -15.47 -7.55
C ASP A 20 -18.73 -15.41 -7.48
N ASP A 21 -19.31 -14.19 -7.54
CA ASP A 21 -20.76 -13.98 -7.68
C ASP A 21 -21.08 -13.19 -8.97
N PRO A 22 -21.41 -13.91 -10.06
CA PRO A 22 -21.77 -13.25 -11.34
C PRO A 22 -22.99 -12.35 -11.29
N SER A 23 -23.84 -12.44 -10.24
CA SER A 23 -24.97 -11.56 -10.07
C SER A 23 -24.58 -10.09 -9.81
N LEU A 24 -23.33 -9.86 -9.40
CA LEU A 24 -22.74 -8.55 -9.13
C LEU A 24 -22.26 -7.83 -10.40
N ARG A 25 -22.18 -8.51 -11.54
CA ARG A 25 -21.68 -7.94 -12.80
C ARG A 25 -22.51 -6.74 -13.24
N GLY A 26 -21.80 -5.66 -13.62
CA GLY A 26 -22.42 -4.41 -14.07
C GLY A 26 -23.01 -3.56 -12.95
N LYS A 27 -22.95 -4.00 -11.70
CA LYS A 27 -23.45 -3.25 -10.54
C LYS A 27 -22.31 -2.45 -9.88
N PRO A 28 -22.60 -1.32 -9.23
CA PRO A 28 -21.64 -0.64 -8.38
C PRO A 28 -21.42 -1.48 -7.11
N VAL A 29 -20.22 -2.10 -7.04
CA VAL A 29 -19.77 -2.94 -5.90
C VAL A 29 -18.69 -2.20 -5.14
N ILE A 30 -18.81 -2.20 -3.82
CA ILE A 30 -17.84 -1.61 -2.89
C ILE A 30 -17.42 -2.71 -1.91
N VAL A 31 -16.14 -2.98 -1.85
CA VAL A 31 -15.57 -3.86 -0.82
C VAL A 31 -14.97 -2.99 0.28
N GLY A 32 -15.37 -3.22 1.53
CA GLY A 32 -14.95 -2.40 2.66
C GLY A 32 -15.92 -2.45 3.83
N GLY A 33 -15.78 -1.48 4.74
CA GLY A 33 -16.69 -1.34 5.89
C GLY A 33 -18.11 -0.93 5.46
N GLN A 34 -19.10 -1.23 6.31
CA GLN A 34 -20.50 -0.91 6.07
C GLN A 34 -20.79 0.60 6.16
N PRO A 35 -21.81 1.14 5.47
CA PRO A 35 -22.12 2.58 5.48
C PRO A 35 -22.48 3.16 6.85
N ASN A 36 -23.00 2.35 7.74
CA ASN A 36 -23.39 2.73 9.10
C ASN A 36 -22.25 2.58 10.14
N SER A 37 -21.05 2.26 9.69
CA SER A 37 -19.86 2.12 10.52
C SER A 37 -18.84 3.23 10.24
N ARG A 38 -17.70 3.20 10.94
CA ARG A 38 -16.53 4.05 10.67
C ARG A 38 -15.65 3.50 9.54
N GLY A 39 -16.13 2.47 8.85
CA GLY A 39 -15.41 1.79 7.80
C GLY A 39 -15.13 2.68 6.58
N VAL A 40 -14.17 2.23 5.78
CA VAL A 40 -13.73 2.87 4.55
C VAL A 40 -13.87 1.91 3.37
N VAL A 41 -13.90 2.47 2.17
CA VAL A 41 -13.79 1.72 0.92
C VAL A 41 -12.38 1.16 0.80
N ALA A 42 -12.21 -0.14 0.83
CA ALA A 42 -10.94 -0.80 0.51
C ALA A 42 -10.71 -0.75 -1.00
N THR A 43 -11.70 -1.22 -1.79
CA THR A 43 -11.72 -1.07 -3.25
C THR A 43 -13.14 -0.99 -3.76
N CYS A 44 -13.32 -0.61 -5.03
CA CYS A 44 -14.63 -0.55 -5.65
C CYS A 44 -14.56 -0.87 -7.14
N SER A 45 -15.66 -1.38 -7.69
CA SER A 45 -15.82 -1.69 -9.11
C SER A 45 -15.73 -0.43 -9.98
N TYR A 46 -15.46 -0.59 -11.27
CA TYR A 46 -15.43 0.52 -12.21
C TYR A 46 -16.80 1.21 -12.34
N GLU A 47 -17.90 0.46 -12.15
CA GLU A 47 -19.24 1.01 -12.08
C GLU A 47 -19.40 1.97 -10.89
N ALA A 48 -18.87 1.61 -9.72
CA ALA A 48 -18.91 2.48 -8.54
C ALA A 48 -18.00 3.72 -8.71
N ARG A 49 -16.84 3.57 -9.37
CA ARG A 49 -15.92 4.70 -9.68
C ARG A 49 -16.56 5.79 -10.53
N LYS A 50 -17.56 5.46 -11.36
CA LYS A 50 -18.31 6.45 -12.16
C LYS A 50 -19.09 7.46 -11.29
N PHE A 51 -19.37 7.11 -10.05
CA PHE A 51 -20.01 7.99 -9.05
C PHE A 51 -18.99 8.79 -8.22
N GLY A 52 -17.68 8.73 -8.56
CA GLY A 52 -16.61 9.39 -7.81
C GLY A 52 -16.15 8.62 -6.57
N ILE A 53 -16.56 7.35 -6.42
CA ILE A 53 -16.15 6.50 -5.29
C ILE A 53 -14.73 5.99 -5.55
N HIS A 54 -13.90 5.99 -4.50
CA HIS A 54 -12.50 5.56 -4.57
C HIS A 54 -12.03 4.95 -3.25
N SER A 55 -10.94 4.19 -3.27
CA SER A 55 -10.30 3.60 -2.08
C SER A 55 -9.92 4.68 -1.06
N GLY A 56 -10.10 4.38 0.23
CA GLY A 56 -9.89 5.30 1.34
C GLY A 56 -11.03 6.28 1.60
N MET A 57 -12.10 6.30 0.77
CA MET A 57 -13.30 7.10 1.04
C MET A 57 -14.09 6.49 2.20
N ALA A 58 -14.65 7.31 3.10
CA ALA A 58 -15.55 6.81 4.14
C ALA A 58 -16.77 6.10 3.49
N SER A 59 -17.12 4.91 3.98
CA SER A 59 -18.24 4.13 3.42
C SER A 59 -19.59 4.88 3.47
N SER A 60 -19.80 5.69 4.50
CA SER A 60 -20.97 6.58 4.60
C SER A 60 -20.99 7.66 3.51
N ALA A 61 -19.83 8.16 3.08
CA ALA A 61 -19.72 9.11 1.97
C ALA A 61 -19.98 8.41 0.63
N ALA A 62 -19.39 7.21 0.44
CA ALA A 62 -19.63 6.39 -0.75
C ALA A 62 -21.12 6.04 -0.92
N PHE A 63 -21.81 5.69 0.18
CA PHE A 63 -23.25 5.43 0.17
C PHE A 63 -24.07 6.66 -0.25
N ARG A 64 -23.71 7.85 0.21
CA ARG A 64 -24.39 9.09 -0.23
C ARG A 64 -24.22 9.36 -1.73
N LEU A 65 -23.07 9.01 -2.30
CA LEU A 65 -22.82 9.17 -3.74
C LEU A 65 -23.54 8.12 -4.59
N CYS A 66 -23.71 6.90 -4.07
CA CYS A 66 -24.34 5.79 -4.78
C CYS A 66 -25.14 4.91 -3.79
N PRO A 67 -26.38 5.31 -3.42
CA PRO A 67 -27.20 4.55 -2.45
C PRO A 67 -27.53 3.13 -2.89
N GLN A 68 -27.51 2.85 -4.20
CA GLN A 68 -27.75 1.52 -4.76
C GLN A 68 -26.48 0.65 -4.82
N ALA A 69 -25.32 1.13 -4.36
CA ALA A 69 -24.11 0.34 -4.33
C ALA A 69 -24.22 -0.83 -3.36
N LEU A 70 -23.64 -1.95 -3.75
CA LEU A 70 -23.59 -3.17 -2.94
C LEU A 70 -22.29 -3.15 -2.12
N PHE A 71 -22.45 -3.12 -0.79
CA PHE A 71 -21.32 -3.14 0.14
C PHE A 71 -21.05 -4.58 0.57
N ILE A 72 -19.83 -5.05 0.33
CA ILE A 72 -19.35 -6.40 0.64
C ILE A 72 -18.23 -6.28 1.67
N HIS A 73 -18.30 -7.11 2.71
CA HIS A 73 -17.22 -7.21 3.69
C HIS A 73 -15.99 -7.86 3.04
N PRO A 74 -14.77 -7.35 3.25
CA PRO A 74 -13.57 -7.93 2.64
C PRO A 74 -13.24 -9.32 3.20
N ASP A 75 -12.89 -10.25 2.30
CA ASP A 75 -12.35 -11.57 2.62
C ASP A 75 -10.86 -11.61 2.25
N HIS A 76 -10.02 -11.23 3.20
CA HIS A 76 -8.59 -11.11 2.97
C HIS A 76 -7.90 -12.44 2.65
N GLU A 77 -8.32 -13.53 3.26
CA GLU A 77 -7.75 -14.86 2.98
C GLU A 77 -7.97 -15.25 1.52
N LYS A 78 -9.18 -15.02 1.00
CA LYS A 78 -9.52 -15.23 -0.40
C LYS A 78 -8.63 -14.38 -1.33
N TYR A 79 -8.45 -13.10 -1.02
CA TYR A 79 -7.63 -12.21 -1.85
C TYR A 79 -6.15 -12.61 -1.82
N VAL A 80 -5.62 -12.98 -0.67
CA VAL A 80 -4.25 -13.51 -0.52
C VAL A 80 -4.06 -14.80 -1.32
N ALA A 81 -5.05 -15.71 -1.29
CA ALA A 81 -4.99 -16.94 -2.07
C ALA A 81 -4.92 -16.68 -3.59
N VAL A 82 -5.71 -15.70 -4.09
CA VAL A 82 -5.66 -15.28 -5.50
C VAL A 82 -4.34 -14.59 -5.82
N SER A 83 -3.85 -13.70 -4.95
CA SER A 83 -2.56 -13.03 -5.10
C SER A 83 -1.41 -14.03 -5.25
N ARG A 84 -1.40 -15.10 -4.43
CA ARG A 84 -0.40 -16.17 -4.53
C ARG A 84 -0.42 -16.89 -5.89
N GLN A 85 -1.59 -17.09 -6.49
CA GLN A 85 -1.69 -17.66 -7.84
C GLN A 85 -1.07 -16.72 -8.88
N ILE A 86 -1.35 -15.42 -8.78
CA ILE A 86 -0.81 -14.39 -9.68
C ILE A 86 0.71 -14.33 -9.57
N ARG A 87 1.25 -14.30 -8.36
CA ARG A 87 2.70 -14.25 -8.13
C ARG A 87 3.45 -15.46 -8.70
N LYS A 88 2.88 -16.65 -8.63
CA LYS A 88 3.47 -17.84 -9.27
C LYS A 88 3.67 -17.61 -10.78
N ILE A 89 2.74 -16.92 -11.45
CA ILE A 89 2.88 -16.59 -12.86
C ILE A 89 4.10 -15.67 -13.09
N PHE A 90 4.35 -14.70 -12.22
CA PHE A 90 5.48 -13.79 -12.37
C PHE A 90 6.83 -14.52 -12.33
N PHE A 91 6.98 -15.46 -11.41
CA PHE A 91 8.21 -16.25 -11.25
C PHE A 91 8.52 -17.17 -12.42
N ASP A 92 7.58 -17.46 -13.27
CA ASP A 92 7.85 -18.20 -14.52
C ASP A 92 8.64 -17.36 -15.53
N TYR A 93 8.66 -16.01 -15.36
CA TYR A 93 9.35 -15.09 -16.26
C TYR A 93 10.66 -14.54 -15.71
N THR A 94 10.72 -14.30 -14.40
CA THR A 94 11.92 -13.73 -13.74
C THR A 94 11.91 -14.06 -12.25
N ASP A 95 13.10 -14.09 -11.62
CA ASP A 95 13.24 -14.16 -10.16
C ASP A 95 13.23 -12.75 -9.52
N LEU A 96 13.44 -11.70 -10.33
CA LEU A 96 13.43 -10.32 -9.90
C LEU A 96 11.98 -9.78 -9.89
N VAL A 97 11.24 -10.18 -8.86
CA VAL A 97 9.84 -9.76 -8.62
C VAL A 97 9.78 -9.05 -7.28
N GLU A 98 9.42 -7.78 -7.28
CA GLU A 98 9.21 -6.97 -6.08
C GLU A 98 7.71 -6.73 -5.88
N PRO A 99 7.07 -7.41 -4.91
CA PRO A 99 5.69 -7.12 -4.53
C PRO A 99 5.60 -5.73 -3.86
N VAL A 100 4.68 -4.90 -4.34
CA VAL A 100 4.39 -3.59 -3.75
C VAL A 100 3.18 -3.69 -2.82
N SER A 101 2.21 -4.52 -3.21
CA SER A 101 1.02 -4.84 -2.43
C SER A 101 0.57 -6.27 -2.75
N ILE A 102 -0.63 -6.68 -2.30
CA ILE A 102 -1.18 -8.00 -2.65
C ILE A 102 -1.65 -8.08 -4.10
N ASP A 103 -1.84 -6.95 -4.77
CA ASP A 103 -2.40 -6.83 -6.13
C ASP A 103 -1.45 -6.20 -7.15
N GLU A 104 -0.26 -5.74 -6.73
CA GLU A 104 0.70 -5.14 -7.64
C GLU A 104 2.15 -5.61 -7.39
N ALA A 105 2.93 -5.67 -8.46
CA ALA A 105 4.35 -5.99 -8.39
C ALA A 105 5.15 -5.36 -9.53
N TYR A 106 6.42 -5.10 -9.25
CA TYR A 106 7.44 -4.84 -10.27
C TYR A 106 8.14 -6.14 -10.67
N LEU A 107 8.46 -6.25 -11.95
CA LEU A 107 9.24 -7.33 -12.52
C LEU A 107 10.38 -6.75 -13.34
N ASP A 108 11.62 -7.12 -13.05
CA ASP A 108 12.72 -6.87 -13.99
C ASP A 108 12.84 -8.07 -14.94
N VAL A 109 12.51 -7.83 -16.21
CA VAL A 109 12.57 -8.82 -17.29
C VAL A 109 13.68 -8.51 -18.29
N THR A 110 14.69 -7.75 -17.85
CA THR A 110 15.87 -7.43 -18.69
C THR A 110 16.53 -8.70 -19.19
N VAL A 111 16.72 -9.65 -18.28
CA VAL A 111 17.07 -11.04 -18.58
C VAL A 111 15.92 -11.89 -18.04
N ASN A 112 15.11 -12.47 -18.93
CA ASN A 112 13.95 -13.27 -18.53
C ASN A 112 14.15 -14.75 -18.86
N LYS A 113 13.47 -15.62 -18.09
CA LYS A 113 13.58 -17.08 -18.18
C LYS A 113 13.05 -17.66 -19.48
N CYS A 114 12.17 -16.95 -20.17
CA CYS A 114 11.49 -17.41 -21.39
C CYS A 114 12.22 -16.98 -22.68
N GLY A 115 13.32 -16.24 -22.59
CA GLY A 115 14.04 -15.74 -23.76
C GLY A 115 13.24 -14.76 -24.63
N ILE A 116 12.20 -14.11 -24.06
CA ILE A 116 11.35 -13.17 -24.81
C ILE A 116 12.09 -11.82 -24.91
N PRO A 117 12.44 -11.35 -26.12
CA PRO A 117 13.29 -10.16 -26.25
C PRO A 117 12.56 -8.84 -25.93
N TYR A 118 11.23 -8.81 -26.01
CA TYR A 118 10.43 -7.60 -25.85
C TYR A 118 9.57 -7.65 -24.60
N ALA A 119 9.82 -6.74 -23.63
CA ALA A 119 9.08 -6.66 -22.38
C ALA A 119 7.57 -6.46 -22.57
N ALA A 120 7.14 -5.73 -23.61
CA ALA A 120 5.73 -5.57 -23.93
C ALA A 120 5.05 -6.90 -24.32
N ARG A 121 5.78 -7.82 -24.96
CA ARG A 121 5.29 -9.17 -25.26
C ARG A 121 5.18 -10.00 -23.97
N THR A 122 6.18 -9.92 -23.12
CA THR A 122 6.17 -10.57 -21.78
C THR A 122 4.99 -10.08 -20.95
N ALA A 123 4.78 -8.76 -20.87
CA ALA A 123 3.64 -8.17 -20.14
C ALA A 123 2.29 -8.64 -20.68
N ARG A 124 2.12 -8.69 -22.00
CA ARG A 124 0.89 -9.20 -22.63
C ARG A 124 0.65 -10.66 -22.30
N GLU A 125 1.69 -11.47 -22.27
CA GLU A 125 1.59 -12.89 -21.95
C GLU A 125 1.28 -13.10 -20.47
N ILE A 126 1.90 -12.35 -19.56
CA ILE A 126 1.58 -12.35 -18.15
C ILE A 126 0.10 -12.02 -17.92
N LYS A 127 -0.40 -10.93 -18.50
CA LYS A 127 -1.81 -10.53 -18.40
C LYS A 127 -2.75 -11.64 -18.91
N ARG A 128 -2.45 -12.24 -20.04
CA ARG A 128 -3.22 -13.35 -20.62
C ARG A 128 -3.25 -14.56 -19.65
N ARG A 129 -2.11 -14.92 -19.06
CA ARG A 129 -2.01 -16.03 -18.10
C ARG A 129 -2.76 -15.74 -16.82
N ILE A 130 -2.68 -14.49 -16.30
CA ILE A 130 -3.47 -14.06 -15.14
C ILE A 130 -4.96 -14.30 -15.43
N PHE A 131 -5.46 -13.82 -16.57
CA PHE A 131 -6.86 -13.99 -16.94
C PHE A 131 -7.24 -15.48 -17.08
N GLN A 132 -6.42 -16.28 -17.74
CA GLN A 132 -6.67 -17.73 -17.91
C GLN A 132 -6.67 -18.50 -16.59
N THR A 133 -5.84 -18.10 -15.63
CA THR A 133 -5.70 -18.80 -14.35
C THR A 133 -6.72 -18.34 -13.33
N THR A 134 -7.05 -17.04 -13.31
CA THR A 134 -7.85 -16.45 -12.24
C THR A 134 -9.19 -15.89 -12.69
N GLY A 135 -9.43 -15.72 -13.99
CA GLY A 135 -10.60 -15.03 -14.55
C GLY A 135 -10.57 -13.51 -14.33
N LEU A 136 -9.46 -12.94 -13.82
CA LEU A 136 -9.32 -11.53 -13.50
C LEU A 136 -8.43 -10.82 -14.52
N THR A 137 -8.67 -9.52 -14.71
CA THR A 137 -7.81 -8.67 -15.54
C THR A 137 -6.77 -7.93 -14.71
N ALA A 138 -5.65 -7.61 -15.35
CA ALA A 138 -4.61 -6.75 -14.83
C ALA A 138 -4.24 -5.69 -15.84
N SER A 139 -3.80 -4.53 -15.39
CA SER A 139 -3.17 -3.52 -16.22
C SER A 139 -1.66 -3.57 -16.05
N ALA A 140 -0.90 -3.37 -17.13
CA ALA A 140 0.55 -3.44 -17.09
C ALA A 140 1.19 -2.20 -17.72
N GLY A 141 2.22 -1.69 -17.05
CA GLY A 141 3.09 -0.65 -17.56
C GLY A 141 4.48 -1.19 -17.83
N VAL A 142 5.06 -0.83 -18.96
CA VAL A 142 6.40 -1.25 -19.35
C VAL A 142 7.27 -0.03 -19.56
N SER A 143 8.43 0.01 -18.93
CA SER A 143 9.39 1.08 -19.11
C SER A 143 10.83 0.63 -18.77
N TYR A 144 11.75 1.58 -18.69
CA TYR A 144 13.17 1.35 -18.37
C TYR A 144 13.50 1.60 -16.88
N ASN A 145 12.55 2.04 -16.08
CA ASN A 145 12.66 2.19 -14.63
C ASN A 145 11.32 1.98 -13.92
N LEU A 146 11.36 1.86 -12.59
CA LEU A 146 10.20 1.54 -11.77
C LEU A 146 9.14 2.64 -11.81
N PHE A 147 9.57 3.91 -11.67
CA PHE A 147 8.67 5.06 -11.64
C PHE A 147 7.81 5.14 -12.91
N LEU A 148 8.41 5.07 -14.09
CA LEU A 148 7.70 5.14 -15.35
C LEU A 148 6.85 3.90 -15.63
N ALA A 149 7.31 2.71 -15.22
CA ALA A 149 6.52 1.49 -15.35
C ALA A 149 5.22 1.57 -14.53
N LYS A 150 5.29 2.11 -13.29
CA LYS A 150 4.10 2.30 -12.45
C LYS A 150 3.13 3.32 -13.04
N ILE A 151 3.62 4.47 -13.50
CA ILE A 151 2.78 5.47 -14.17
C ILE A 151 2.12 4.88 -15.42
N ALA A 152 2.87 4.11 -16.21
CA ALA A 152 2.36 3.49 -17.44
C ALA A 152 1.20 2.52 -17.15
N SER A 153 1.23 1.78 -16.05
CA SER A 153 0.16 0.83 -15.71
C SER A 153 -1.19 1.50 -15.45
N ASP A 154 -1.20 2.80 -15.09
CA ASP A 154 -2.43 3.55 -14.79
C ASP A 154 -3.10 4.20 -16.02
N PHE A 155 -2.40 4.31 -17.17
CA PHE A 155 -2.90 5.10 -18.30
C PHE A 155 -4.12 4.52 -19.01
N GLN A 156 -4.23 3.21 -19.07
CA GLN A 156 -5.26 2.52 -19.85
C GLN A 156 -6.07 1.51 -19.02
N LYS A 157 -6.22 1.74 -17.71
CA LYS A 157 -7.07 0.88 -16.86
C LYS A 157 -8.54 0.96 -17.28
N PRO A 158 -9.29 -0.16 -17.26
CA PRO A 158 -8.86 -1.53 -16.96
C PRO A 158 -8.29 -2.27 -18.18
N ASP A 159 -7.62 -3.40 -17.90
CA ASP A 159 -7.03 -4.34 -18.86
C ASP A 159 -6.04 -3.71 -19.86
N GLY A 160 -5.40 -2.61 -19.43
CA GLY A 160 -4.49 -1.83 -20.26
C GLY A 160 -3.08 -2.42 -20.36
N LEU A 161 -2.37 -2.01 -21.39
CA LEU A 161 -0.94 -2.24 -21.56
C LEU A 161 -0.31 -1.00 -22.20
N THR A 162 0.47 -0.28 -21.42
CA THR A 162 1.14 0.94 -21.87
C THR A 162 2.66 0.79 -21.82
N VAL A 163 3.33 1.24 -22.88
CA VAL A 163 4.80 1.27 -22.95
C VAL A 163 5.26 2.71 -22.98
N ILE A 164 6.14 3.08 -22.07
CA ILE A 164 6.84 4.38 -22.05
C ILE A 164 8.31 4.14 -22.38
N THR A 165 8.72 4.55 -23.57
CA THR A 165 10.12 4.48 -24.02
C THR A 165 10.89 5.73 -23.58
N PRO A 166 12.24 5.72 -23.58
CA PRO A 166 13.04 6.90 -23.25
C PRO A 166 12.71 8.13 -24.09
N GLU A 167 12.38 7.93 -25.39
CA GLU A 167 12.05 9.01 -26.31
C GLU A 167 10.71 9.68 -25.97
N ARG A 168 9.74 8.88 -25.46
CA ARG A 168 8.39 9.37 -25.11
C ARG A 168 8.29 9.91 -23.69
N ALA A 169 9.17 9.46 -22.79
CA ALA A 169 9.12 9.82 -21.38
C ALA A 169 9.13 11.32 -21.12
N PRO A 170 10.00 12.14 -21.75
CA PRO A 170 10.04 13.59 -21.49
C PRO A 170 8.72 14.32 -21.84
N GLU A 171 8.06 13.94 -22.94
CA GLU A 171 6.79 14.54 -23.34
C GLU A 171 5.67 14.16 -22.37
N ILE A 172 5.57 12.86 -22.02
CA ILE A 172 4.59 12.34 -21.07
C ILE A 172 4.76 13.02 -19.72
N LEU A 173 5.98 13.04 -19.19
CA LEU A 173 6.26 13.63 -17.87
C LEU A 173 5.96 15.12 -17.82
N ARG A 174 6.26 15.86 -18.89
CA ARG A 174 5.98 17.29 -18.98
C ARG A 174 4.50 17.62 -18.80
N THR A 175 3.62 16.81 -19.38
CA THR A 175 2.17 17.04 -19.37
C THR A 175 1.45 16.33 -18.22
N LEU A 176 2.12 15.41 -17.52
CA LEU A 176 1.54 14.64 -16.44
C LEU A 176 1.12 15.55 -15.29
N PRO A 177 -0.17 15.51 -14.85
CA PRO A 177 -0.62 16.26 -13.68
C PRO A 177 0.19 15.91 -12.44
N ILE A 178 0.47 16.91 -11.58
CA ILE A 178 1.39 16.73 -10.45
C ILE A 178 0.93 15.66 -9.46
N GLY A 179 -0.37 15.54 -9.22
CA GLY A 179 -0.94 14.51 -8.35
C GLY A 179 -0.88 13.08 -8.93
N LYS A 180 -0.41 12.92 -10.17
CA LYS A 180 -0.19 11.61 -10.79
C LYS A 180 1.25 11.11 -10.67
N PHE A 181 2.15 11.92 -10.14
CA PHE A 181 3.50 11.48 -9.84
C PHE A 181 3.49 10.54 -8.63
N TYR A 182 3.94 9.33 -8.82
CA TYR A 182 4.06 8.38 -7.71
C TYR A 182 4.95 8.96 -6.60
N GLY A 183 4.47 8.91 -5.36
CA GLY A 183 5.12 9.54 -4.21
C GLY A 183 4.61 10.96 -3.88
N ILE A 184 3.79 11.58 -4.74
CA ILE A 184 3.10 12.83 -4.43
C ILE A 184 1.70 12.51 -3.92
N GLY A 185 1.54 12.54 -2.59
CA GLY A 185 0.24 12.39 -1.93
C GLY A 185 -0.56 13.70 -1.92
N LYS A 186 -1.84 13.62 -1.53
CA LYS A 186 -2.80 14.77 -1.53
C LYS A 186 -2.29 16.04 -0.83
N VAL A 187 -1.54 15.89 0.27
CA VAL A 187 -0.98 17.04 1.02
C VAL A 187 0.10 17.73 0.20
N THR A 188 1.02 16.96 -0.37
CA THR A 188 2.10 17.50 -1.21
C THR A 188 1.55 18.05 -2.53
N GLU A 189 0.57 17.38 -3.13
CA GLU A 189 -0.14 17.88 -4.32
C GLU A 189 -0.76 19.25 -4.05
N LYS A 190 -1.51 19.40 -2.96
CA LYS A 190 -2.12 20.67 -2.57
C LYS A 190 -1.06 21.77 -2.42
N TYR A 191 0.02 21.49 -1.70
CA TYR A 191 1.13 22.41 -1.52
C TYR A 191 1.72 22.85 -2.87
N LEU A 192 2.01 21.92 -3.77
CA LEU A 192 2.56 22.20 -5.09
C LEU A 192 1.61 23.05 -5.95
N LEU A 193 0.31 22.73 -5.94
CA LEU A 193 -0.71 23.51 -6.66
C LEU A 193 -0.82 24.95 -6.15
N GLU A 194 -0.75 25.18 -4.83
CA GLU A 194 -0.74 26.49 -4.22
C GLU A 194 0.49 27.31 -4.63
N HIS A 195 1.61 26.65 -4.97
CA HIS A 195 2.84 27.27 -5.49
C HIS A 195 2.90 27.30 -7.02
N GLY A 196 1.78 27.07 -7.71
CA GLY A 196 1.68 27.18 -9.17
C GLY A 196 2.25 25.99 -9.95
N ILE A 197 2.63 24.90 -9.26
CA ILE A 197 3.19 23.68 -9.89
C ILE A 197 2.05 22.72 -10.14
N ARG A 198 1.57 22.63 -11.39
CA ARG A 198 0.38 21.85 -11.76
C ARG A 198 0.71 20.53 -12.47
N ASN A 199 1.87 20.49 -13.10
CA ASN A 199 2.30 19.35 -13.92
C ASN A 199 3.83 19.18 -13.87
N GLY A 200 4.34 18.14 -14.51
CA GLY A 200 5.78 17.89 -14.56
C GLY A 200 6.56 18.98 -15.28
N GLY A 201 5.96 19.68 -16.24
CA GLY A 201 6.59 20.81 -16.91
C GLY A 201 6.88 21.99 -15.98
N ASP A 202 5.99 22.22 -15.01
CA ASP A 202 6.22 23.23 -13.98
C ASP A 202 7.26 22.73 -12.98
N LEU A 203 7.21 21.47 -12.55
CA LEU A 203 8.18 20.87 -11.65
C LEU A 203 9.60 20.85 -12.24
N LEU A 204 9.75 20.65 -13.56
CA LEU A 204 11.03 20.70 -14.27
C LEU A 204 11.76 22.06 -14.18
N LYS A 205 11.01 23.16 -13.96
CA LYS A 205 11.59 24.50 -13.85
C LYS A 205 12.34 24.70 -12.54
N LEU A 206 12.04 23.87 -11.52
CA LEU A 206 12.68 23.98 -10.20
C LEU A 206 14.06 23.31 -10.21
N SER A 207 15.00 23.98 -9.57
CA SER A 207 16.32 23.43 -9.32
C SER A 207 16.29 22.31 -8.27
N LYS A 208 17.32 21.48 -8.28
CA LYS A 208 17.50 20.43 -7.25
C LYS A 208 17.56 21.06 -5.85
N LEU A 209 18.22 22.22 -5.72
CA LEU A 209 18.37 22.91 -4.45
C LEU A 209 17.02 23.36 -3.87
N GLU A 210 16.16 23.98 -4.67
CA GLU A 210 14.83 24.42 -4.24
C GLU A 210 13.98 23.24 -3.77
N LEU A 211 13.98 22.13 -4.52
CA LEU A 211 13.22 20.95 -4.16
C LEU A 211 13.75 20.28 -2.88
N VAL A 212 15.07 20.19 -2.72
CA VAL A 212 15.67 19.61 -1.51
C VAL A 212 15.46 20.51 -0.28
N GLN A 213 15.53 21.82 -0.43
CA GLN A 213 15.21 22.76 0.66
C GLN A 213 13.77 22.60 1.15
N THR A 214 12.82 22.36 0.23
CA THR A 214 11.40 22.26 0.56
C THR A 214 11.01 20.86 1.06
N PHE A 215 11.52 19.80 0.44
CA PHE A 215 11.05 18.42 0.65
C PHE A 215 12.13 17.45 1.15
N GLY A 216 13.35 17.95 1.44
CA GLY A 216 14.45 17.09 1.88
C GLY A 216 14.83 16.03 0.84
N LYS A 217 15.07 14.80 1.29
CA LYS A 217 15.38 13.65 0.41
C LYS A 217 14.30 13.39 -0.65
N THR A 218 13.04 13.66 -0.31
CA THR A 218 11.92 13.50 -1.27
C THR A 218 12.02 14.53 -2.40
N GLY A 219 12.57 15.71 -2.14
CA GLY A 219 12.81 16.73 -3.17
C GLY A 219 13.85 16.27 -4.21
N GLU A 220 14.90 15.57 -3.78
CA GLU A 220 15.85 14.95 -4.71
C GLU A 220 15.18 13.88 -5.58
N TYR A 221 14.32 13.04 -4.99
CA TYR A 221 13.52 12.09 -5.73
C TYR A 221 12.64 12.78 -6.78
N TYR A 222 11.91 13.84 -6.42
CA TYR A 222 11.08 14.60 -7.37
C TYR A 222 11.89 15.20 -8.52
N TYR A 223 13.06 15.76 -8.21
CA TYR A 223 13.98 16.29 -9.22
C TYR A 223 14.39 15.24 -10.26
N ASN A 224 14.67 14.01 -9.81
CA ASN A 224 15.10 12.92 -10.67
C ASN A 224 13.93 12.37 -11.49
N VAL A 225 12.81 12.02 -10.86
CA VAL A 225 11.70 11.33 -11.55
C VAL A 225 11.03 12.20 -12.60
N VAL A 226 10.95 13.53 -12.42
CA VAL A 226 10.43 14.42 -13.44
C VAL A 226 11.32 14.50 -14.68
N ARG A 227 12.58 14.09 -14.57
CA ARG A 227 13.56 13.94 -15.66
C ARG A 227 13.63 12.52 -16.22
N GLY A 228 12.75 11.64 -15.75
CA GLY A 228 12.73 10.23 -16.15
C GLY A 228 13.83 9.38 -15.53
N ILE A 229 14.48 9.85 -14.47
CA ILE A 229 15.58 9.19 -13.77
C ILE A 229 15.04 8.50 -12.51
N ASP A 230 15.22 7.18 -12.45
CA ASP A 230 14.96 6.36 -11.27
C ASP A 230 15.89 5.15 -11.32
N ASP A 231 16.95 5.20 -10.52
CA ASP A 231 18.02 4.20 -10.53
C ASP A 231 17.75 3.02 -9.58
N ARG A 232 16.61 3.04 -8.85
CA ARG A 232 16.24 1.93 -7.99
C ARG A 232 16.16 0.63 -8.79
N GLU A 233 16.60 -0.45 -8.16
CA GLU A 233 16.51 -1.80 -8.71
C GLU A 233 15.25 -2.49 -8.16
N VAL A 234 14.77 -3.50 -8.87
CA VAL A 234 13.73 -4.40 -8.37
C VAL A 234 14.35 -5.25 -7.27
N THR A 235 13.84 -5.13 -6.06
CA THR A 235 14.33 -5.80 -4.86
C THR A 235 13.31 -6.83 -4.40
N PRO A 236 13.53 -8.14 -4.65
CA PRO A 236 12.56 -9.19 -4.33
C PRO A 236 12.26 -9.33 -2.84
N GLU A 237 13.21 -9.01 -2.00
CA GLU A 237 13.13 -9.19 -0.56
C GLU A 237 13.19 -7.85 0.17
N HIS A 238 12.20 -7.60 1.00
CA HIS A 238 12.17 -6.47 1.92
C HIS A 238 12.08 -6.99 3.35
N GLU A 239 13.10 -6.68 4.15
CA GLU A 239 13.01 -6.92 5.58
C GLU A 239 12.06 -5.92 6.23
N PRO A 240 11.06 -6.36 7.03
CA PRO A 240 10.21 -5.45 7.74
C PRO A 240 11.03 -4.62 8.75
N LYS A 241 10.78 -3.32 8.80
CA LYS A 241 11.43 -2.41 9.76
C LYS A 241 10.63 -2.23 11.04
N SER A 242 9.36 -2.61 11.01
CA SER A 242 8.43 -2.55 12.14
C SER A 242 7.28 -3.51 11.93
N MET A 243 6.68 -3.96 13.02
CA MET A 243 5.41 -4.69 13.06
C MET A 243 4.46 -4.00 14.03
N GLY A 244 3.21 -3.83 13.63
CA GLY A 244 2.22 -3.15 14.46
C GLY A 244 0.81 -3.41 14.00
N THR A 245 -0.12 -3.18 14.93
CA THR A 245 -1.57 -3.20 14.67
C THR A 245 -2.20 -1.92 15.18
N GLU A 246 -3.22 -1.44 14.49
CA GLU A 246 -4.02 -0.30 14.93
C GLU A 246 -5.49 -0.50 14.51
N SER A 247 -6.42 -0.09 15.38
CA SER A 247 -7.83 -0.19 15.05
C SER A 247 -8.61 1.03 15.51
N THR A 248 -9.65 1.35 14.76
CA THR A 248 -10.59 2.44 15.07
C THR A 248 -11.73 1.89 15.93
N PHE A 249 -12.01 2.52 17.06
CA PHE A 249 -13.15 2.16 17.91
C PHE A 249 -14.49 2.46 17.20
N SER A 250 -15.51 1.67 17.51
CA SER A 250 -16.89 1.89 17.02
C SER A 250 -17.45 3.25 17.49
N HIS A 251 -17.04 3.70 18.67
CA HIS A 251 -17.35 5.03 19.24
C HIS A 251 -16.08 5.63 19.85
N ASP A 252 -16.05 6.94 20.03
CA ASP A 252 -14.91 7.60 20.68
C ASP A 252 -15.02 7.41 22.19
N THR A 253 -13.94 6.99 22.84
CA THR A 253 -13.91 6.67 24.28
C THR A 253 -12.70 7.26 24.98
N SER A 254 -12.87 7.70 26.22
CA SER A 254 -11.78 8.04 27.16
C SER A 254 -11.75 7.09 28.35
N ASP A 255 -12.56 6.02 28.30
CA ASP A 255 -12.63 5.04 29.37
C ASP A 255 -11.43 4.11 29.36
N MET A 256 -10.56 4.25 30.35
CA MET A 256 -9.37 3.42 30.51
C MET A 256 -9.73 1.95 30.76
N THR A 257 -10.93 1.64 31.24
CA THR A 257 -11.39 0.25 31.41
C THR A 257 -11.70 -0.42 30.06
N GLU A 258 -11.86 0.37 29.00
CA GLU A 258 -11.98 -0.09 27.61
C GLU A 258 -10.62 -0.02 26.88
N LEU A 259 -9.90 1.09 26.99
CA LEU A 259 -8.63 1.32 26.28
C LEU A 259 -7.53 0.34 26.70
N VAL A 260 -7.39 0.04 27.99
CA VAL A 260 -6.29 -0.82 28.50
C VAL A 260 -6.45 -2.28 28.06
N PRO A 261 -7.61 -2.94 28.16
CA PRO A 261 -7.81 -4.28 27.60
C PRO A 261 -7.62 -4.33 26.08
N PHE A 262 -8.06 -3.29 25.36
CA PHE A 262 -7.83 -3.18 23.92
C PHE A 262 -6.34 -3.14 23.58
N LEU A 263 -5.57 -2.31 24.29
CA LEU A 263 -4.13 -2.22 24.13
C LEU A 263 -3.42 -3.55 24.46
N ARG A 264 -3.90 -4.31 25.45
CA ARG A 264 -3.39 -5.64 25.79
C ARG A 264 -3.58 -6.62 24.65
N ARG A 265 -4.76 -6.62 24.04
CA ARG A 265 -5.06 -7.47 22.87
C ARG A 265 -4.12 -7.13 21.72
N GLN A 266 -3.98 -5.85 21.35
CA GLN A 266 -3.08 -5.42 20.29
C GLN A 266 -1.62 -5.80 20.57
N SER A 267 -1.17 -5.71 21.82
CA SER A 267 0.18 -6.12 22.21
C SER A 267 0.40 -7.62 22.01
N ALA A 268 -0.62 -8.44 22.29
CA ALA A 268 -0.56 -9.89 22.05
C ALA A 268 -0.56 -10.22 20.53
N GLU A 269 -1.34 -9.52 19.71
CA GLU A 269 -1.37 -9.64 18.27
C GLU A 269 0.01 -9.32 17.66
N VAL A 270 0.60 -8.18 18.02
CA VAL A 270 1.94 -7.80 17.58
C VAL A 270 2.99 -8.83 18.00
N ALA A 271 2.92 -9.33 19.25
CA ALA A 271 3.84 -10.35 19.73
C ALA A 271 3.72 -11.66 18.96
N ALA A 272 2.49 -12.06 18.59
CA ALA A 272 2.24 -13.25 17.77
C ALA A 272 2.85 -13.12 16.37
N GLU A 273 2.67 -11.95 15.72
CA GLU A 273 3.27 -11.68 14.42
C GLU A 273 4.81 -11.65 14.49
N LEU A 274 5.39 -11.00 15.51
CA LEU A 274 6.83 -11.00 15.72
C LEU A 274 7.38 -12.43 15.84
N LYS A 275 6.72 -13.30 16.60
CA LYS A 275 7.09 -14.71 16.75
C LYS A 275 6.97 -15.49 15.45
N LYS A 276 5.87 -15.30 14.72
CA LYS A 276 5.60 -15.94 13.42
C LYS A 276 6.72 -15.68 12.41
N TYR A 277 7.28 -14.48 12.42
CA TYR A 277 8.37 -14.07 11.53
C TYR A 277 9.76 -14.15 12.19
N SER A 278 9.87 -14.76 13.36
CA SER A 278 11.13 -14.86 14.10
C SER A 278 11.82 -13.50 14.33
N CYS A 279 11.02 -12.45 14.49
CA CYS A 279 11.47 -11.08 14.71
C CYS A 279 11.36 -10.67 16.18
N SER A 280 12.19 -9.72 16.57
CA SER A 280 12.09 -9.01 17.85
C SER A 280 12.52 -7.57 17.68
N GLY A 281 12.03 -6.66 18.51
CA GLY A 281 12.38 -5.25 18.38
C GLY A 281 12.64 -4.57 19.71
N LYS A 282 13.29 -3.41 19.68
CA LYS A 282 13.64 -2.64 20.88
C LYS A 282 12.72 -1.46 21.13
N THR A 283 12.09 -0.91 20.10
CA THR A 283 11.29 0.32 20.25
C THR A 283 9.81 0.00 20.16
N ILE A 284 9.10 0.28 21.25
CA ILE A 284 7.65 0.14 21.34
C ILE A 284 7.04 1.54 21.20
N THR A 285 6.07 1.67 20.29
CA THR A 285 5.37 2.92 19.98
C THR A 285 3.88 2.73 20.16
N VAL A 286 3.25 3.63 20.89
CA VAL A 286 1.79 3.76 20.97
C VAL A 286 1.36 4.93 20.09
N LYS A 287 0.37 4.69 19.23
CA LYS A 287 -0.30 5.70 18.40
C LYS A 287 -1.70 5.93 18.96
N VAL A 288 -2.02 7.18 19.22
CA VAL A 288 -3.36 7.61 19.67
C VAL A 288 -3.89 8.63 18.66
N LYS A 289 -5.07 8.36 18.11
CA LYS A 289 -5.82 9.34 17.32
C LYS A 289 -7.06 9.72 18.11
N PHE A 290 -7.25 10.99 18.36
CA PHE A 290 -8.39 11.52 19.07
C PHE A 290 -9.61 11.73 18.16
N PHE A 291 -10.75 12.03 18.77
CA PHE A 291 -12.04 12.25 18.06
C PHE A 291 -11.97 13.34 17.01
N ASP A 292 -11.11 14.34 17.18
CA ASP A 292 -10.85 15.47 16.28
C ASP A 292 -9.83 15.15 15.18
N PHE A 293 -9.44 13.89 15.04
CA PHE A 293 -8.40 13.38 14.13
C PHE A 293 -6.96 13.83 14.43
N ARG A 294 -6.73 14.57 15.50
CA ARG A 294 -5.37 14.84 16.00
C ARG A 294 -4.70 13.50 16.35
N THR A 295 -3.53 13.25 15.78
CA THR A 295 -2.76 12.02 16.02
C THR A 295 -1.49 12.34 16.78
N ILE A 296 -1.22 11.58 17.82
CA ILE A 296 0.05 11.62 18.55
C ILE A 296 0.67 10.22 18.62
N THR A 297 1.98 10.19 18.78
CA THR A 297 2.74 8.96 19.06
C THR A 297 3.59 9.16 20.32
N ARG A 298 3.77 8.07 21.08
CA ARG A 298 4.72 8.00 22.19
C ARG A 298 5.54 6.74 22.02
N SER A 299 6.85 6.85 22.19
CA SER A 299 7.77 5.73 21.95
C SER A 299 8.74 5.56 23.10
N ARG A 300 9.13 4.31 23.37
CA ARG A 300 10.21 3.96 24.29
C ARG A 300 11.08 2.88 23.69
N SER A 301 12.40 3.09 23.73
CA SER A 301 13.38 2.07 23.36
C SER A 301 13.86 1.33 24.60
N LEU A 302 13.84 0.01 24.52
CA LEU A 302 14.35 -0.90 25.54
C LEU A 302 15.86 -1.15 25.33
N LYS A 303 16.51 -1.71 26.34
CA LYS A 303 17.91 -2.17 26.22
C LYS A 303 18.00 -3.43 25.39
N ASP A 304 17.09 -4.36 25.59
CA ASP A 304 17.06 -5.68 24.97
C ASP A 304 15.93 -5.79 23.95
N PHE A 305 16.11 -6.68 22.96
CA PHE A 305 15.07 -7.01 21.99
C PHE A 305 13.97 -7.83 22.66
N THR A 306 12.73 -7.59 22.26
CA THR A 306 11.58 -8.30 22.80
C THR A 306 10.58 -8.68 21.72
N CYS A 307 9.92 -9.82 21.90
CA CYS A 307 8.67 -10.25 21.29
C CYS A 307 7.71 -10.78 22.37
N ASP A 308 7.94 -10.42 23.64
CA ASP A 308 7.13 -10.82 24.76
C ASP A 308 5.90 -9.91 24.88
N PRO A 309 4.66 -10.44 24.82
CA PRO A 309 3.44 -9.65 24.86
C PRO A 309 3.26 -8.86 26.17
N ASP A 310 3.72 -9.39 27.31
CA ASP A 310 3.58 -8.71 28.60
C ASP A 310 4.56 -7.53 28.72
N VAL A 311 5.76 -7.67 28.18
CA VAL A 311 6.74 -6.57 28.09
C VAL A 311 6.20 -5.47 27.17
N ILE A 312 5.72 -5.85 25.97
CA ILE A 312 5.14 -4.91 25.00
C ILE A 312 3.96 -4.18 25.64
N PHE A 313 3.04 -4.90 26.27
CA PHE A 313 1.86 -4.33 26.92
C PHE A 313 2.23 -3.40 28.08
N SER A 314 3.15 -3.81 28.95
CA SER A 314 3.56 -3.00 30.11
C SER A 314 4.10 -1.64 29.67
N VAL A 315 4.97 -1.64 28.64
CA VAL A 315 5.54 -0.40 28.10
C VAL A 315 4.46 0.42 27.38
N ALA A 316 3.62 -0.22 26.56
CA ALA A 316 2.56 0.46 25.84
C ALA A 316 1.53 1.11 26.78
N ARG A 317 1.17 0.44 27.87
CA ARG A 317 0.29 0.99 28.90
C ARG A 317 0.89 2.23 29.55
N ASP A 318 2.13 2.17 30.00
CA ASP A 318 2.82 3.32 30.57
C ASP A 318 2.90 4.49 29.57
N LEU A 319 3.16 4.22 28.29
CA LEU A 319 3.14 5.24 27.24
C LEU A 319 1.76 5.86 27.04
N LEU A 320 0.69 5.07 27.13
CA LEU A 320 -0.69 5.55 27.01
C LEU A 320 -1.05 6.48 28.18
N GLU A 321 -0.66 6.13 29.40
CA GLU A 321 -0.85 6.94 30.62
C GLU A 321 -0.16 8.32 30.52
N HIS A 322 0.89 8.44 29.68
CA HIS A 322 1.56 9.71 29.38
C HIS A 322 0.96 10.47 28.17
N THR A 323 -0.29 10.15 27.83
CA THR A 323 -1.07 10.87 26.83
C THR A 323 -2.28 11.55 27.47
N GLU A 324 -3.07 12.24 26.64
CA GLU A 324 -4.33 12.86 27.10
C GLU A 324 -5.55 11.92 26.92
N ALA A 325 -5.32 10.60 26.79
CA ALA A 325 -6.36 9.61 26.48
C ALA A 325 -7.46 9.50 27.54
N GLU A 326 -7.14 9.78 28.82
CA GLU A 326 -8.14 9.84 29.92
C GLU A 326 -9.05 11.07 29.85
N LYS A 327 -8.64 12.13 29.14
CA LYS A 327 -9.32 13.43 29.12
C LYS A 327 -9.99 13.71 27.79
N ILE A 328 -9.42 13.20 26.71
CA ILE A 328 -9.86 13.46 25.34
C ILE A 328 -10.24 12.13 24.70
N PRO A 329 -11.48 12.00 24.18
CA PRO A 329 -11.94 10.74 23.59
C PRO A 329 -11.03 10.26 22.46
N VAL A 330 -10.64 8.99 22.55
CA VAL A 330 -9.78 8.29 21.60
C VAL A 330 -10.65 7.66 20.51
N ARG A 331 -10.28 7.89 19.28
CA ARG A 331 -10.90 7.33 18.10
C ARG A 331 -10.19 6.06 17.61
N LEU A 332 -8.84 6.03 17.69
CA LEU A 332 -8.01 4.93 17.23
C LEU A 332 -6.85 4.75 18.19
N LEU A 333 -6.50 3.51 18.44
CA LEU A 333 -5.34 3.13 19.22
C LEU A 333 -4.51 2.10 18.43
N GLY A 334 -3.19 2.20 18.51
CA GLY A 334 -2.29 1.26 17.85
C GLY A 334 -1.00 1.04 18.64
N VAL A 335 -0.42 -0.15 18.47
CA VAL A 335 0.89 -0.55 19.02
C VAL A 335 1.79 -0.98 17.88
N THR A 336 3.04 -0.52 17.91
CA THR A 336 4.06 -0.90 16.92
C THR A 336 5.36 -1.23 17.64
N VAL A 337 6.02 -2.29 17.21
CA VAL A 337 7.39 -2.66 17.60
C VAL A 337 8.30 -2.45 16.41
N SER A 338 9.43 -1.79 16.65
CA SER A 338 10.41 -1.43 15.62
C SER A 338 11.83 -1.52 16.14
N ASN A 339 12.80 -1.12 15.33
CA ASN A 339 14.22 -1.21 15.65
C ASN A 339 14.61 -2.68 15.89
N PHE A 340 14.47 -3.48 14.83
CA PHE A 340 14.83 -4.90 14.80
C PHE A 340 16.36 -5.05 14.75
N PRO A 341 16.91 -6.21 15.18
CA PRO A 341 18.33 -6.47 15.03
C PRO A 341 18.74 -6.38 13.55
N GLU A 342 19.91 -5.82 13.27
CA GLU A 342 20.50 -5.95 11.94
C GLU A 342 20.80 -7.43 11.70
N THR A 343 20.17 -8.01 10.66
CA THR A 343 20.51 -9.36 10.24
C THR A 343 21.90 -9.33 9.61
N GLU A 344 22.86 -10.03 10.21
CA GLU A 344 24.06 -10.42 9.48
C GLU A 344 23.58 -11.21 8.26
N LYS A 345 24.00 -10.79 7.06
CA LYS A 345 23.70 -11.50 5.81
C LYS A 345 24.33 -12.90 5.88
N ALA A 346 23.62 -13.83 6.51
CA ALA A 346 23.91 -15.25 6.38
C ALA A 346 23.41 -15.67 4.99
N ASP A 347 24.19 -16.48 4.29
CA ASP A 347 23.89 -17.04 2.97
C ASP A 347 22.42 -17.47 2.88
N ALA A 348 21.67 -16.76 2.06
CA ALA A 348 20.23 -16.86 2.01
C ALA A 348 19.79 -18.25 1.54
N VAL A 349 19.22 -19.02 2.45
CA VAL A 349 18.23 -20.04 2.07
C VAL A 349 17.01 -19.29 1.57
N PRO A 350 16.44 -19.59 0.39
CA PRO A 350 15.29 -18.87 -0.14
C PRO A 350 14.12 -19.00 0.83
N ASN A 351 13.91 -17.98 1.61
CA ASN A 351 12.85 -17.92 2.59
C ASN A 351 11.53 -17.60 1.88
N GLN A 352 10.49 -18.32 2.22
CA GLN A 352 9.14 -18.08 1.72
C GLN A 352 8.79 -16.62 1.97
N MET A 353 8.41 -15.89 0.90
CA MET A 353 8.13 -14.47 0.93
C MET A 353 7.23 -14.07 2.10
N ILE A 354 7.77 -13.23 2.97
CA ILE A 354 7.04 -12.58 4.04
C ILE A 354 6.24 -11.45 3.38
N GLN A 355 4.97 -11.68 3.13
CA GLN A 355 4.04 -10.61 2.84
C GLN A 355 3.58 -10.03 4.17
N PRO A 356 3.72 -8.71 4.41
CA PRO A 356 3.00 -8.10 5.53
C PRO A 356 1.51 -8.35 5.32
N GLU A 357 0.90 -9.13 6.19
CA GLU A 357 -0.55 -9.23 6.25
C GLU A 357 -1.04 -7.88 6.75
N PHE A 358 -1.77 -7.17 5.90
CA PHE A 358 -2.48 -5.97 6.34
C PHE A 358 -3.67 -6.46 7.17
N ASP A 359 -3.55 -6.37 8.49
CA ASP A 359 -4.64 -6.61 9.39
C ASP A 359 -5.60 -5.42 9.35
N PHE A 360 -6.74 -5.62 8.72
CA PHE A 360 -7.88 -4.71 8.79
C PHE A 360 -8.80 -5.25 9.88
N GLY A 361 -8.44 -4.99 11.15
CA GLY A 361 -9.10 -5.50 12.33
C GLY A 361 -10.57 -5.84 12.14
N GLU A 362 -10.94 -7.07 12.45
CA GLU A 362 -12.33 -7.49 12.54
C GLU A 362 -13.05 -6.62 13.57
N GLU A 363 -14.00 -5.82 13.11
CA GLU A 363 -14.98 -5.20 14.01
C GLU A 363 -15.98 -6.30 14.45
N LEU A 364 -15.94 -6.65 15.72
CA LEU A 364 -17.06 -7.29 16.43
C LEU A 364 -18.18 -6.27 16.71
#